data_06a3477b03253b3d68adf2963c586794
#
_entry.id   06a3477b03253b3d68adf2963c586794
#
_cell.length_a   1.000
_cell.length_b   1.000
_cell.length_c   1.000
_cell.angle_alpha   90.00
_cell.angle_beta   90.00
_cell.angle_gamma   90.00
#
_symmetry.space_group_name_H-M   'P 1'
#
loop_
_entity.id
_entity.type
_entity.pdbx_description
1 polymer ?
#
loop_
_entity_poly.entity_id
_entity_poly.type
_entity_poly.pdbx_seq_one_letter_code
_entity_poly.pdbx_strand_id
1 'polypeptide(L)'
;MKKNFIVLLLLLGGVLTACTNNEENSAEEDNSWQNVEEEGQLTVATSGTLYPSSFYNDDNELVGYDVDVAKEVADRLDVDIEFEEYNVDGQISSLQNENTDFAANDFSLNSDREENFLLSSPIKYSFASLIVREEDDSGIASLEDLEGKKAAGEPNTSYMRAAEQYGAELVTYDNATNEQYLTDVANGRTDTVVNDYYLQKMTTEALPDVPVKILDDVYFNLDHNGFLFDKEHEALHEKVNEVLAEMKDDGTLKEISEEYFDADVSEKPDVENIEQVDVE
;
A
#
# COMPACT_ATOMS: atom_id res chain seq x y z
N MET A 1 45.12 -42.16 82.96
CA MET A 1 43.76 -41.95 82.43
C MET A 1 43.57 -40.46 82.17
N LYS A 2 43.76 -39.97 80.97
CA LYS A 2 43.24 -38.68 80.45
C LYS A 2 43.33 -38.75 78.91
N LYS A 3 42.23 -38.85 78.23
CA LYS A 3 42.09 -38.90 76.79
C LYS A 3 42.26 -37.50 76.25
N ASN A 4 43.22 -37.27 75.38
CA ASN A 4 43.30 -36.02 74.59
C ASN A 4 42.48 -36.14 73.33
N PHE A 5 41.51 -35.26 73.17
CA PHE A 5 40.68 -35.15 72.00
C PHE A 5 41.35 -34.08 71.10
N ILE A 6 41.84 -34.50 69.94
CA ILE A 6 42.36 -33.60 68.92
C ILE A 6 41.19 -33.23 68.03
N VAL A 7 40.79 -31.97 68.04
CA VAL A 7 39.79 -31.43 67.12
C VAL A 7 40.52 -30.94 65.85
N LEU A 8 40.24 -31.66 64.76
CA LEU A 8 40.71 -31.30 63.41
C LEU A 8 39.74 -30.34 62.78
N LEU A 9 40.14 -29.05 62.62
CA LEU A 9 39.38 -28.00 61.96
C LEU A 9 39.57 -28.17 60.45
N LEU A 10 38.56 -28.65 59.76
CA LEU A 10 38.47 -28.61 58.27
C LEU A 10 37.99 -27.26 57.82
N LEU A 11 38.87 -26.45 57.21
CA LEU A 11 38.58 -25.27 56.49
C LEU A 11 37.94 -25.63 55.12
N LEU A 12 36.61 -25.53 55.00
CA LEU A 12 35.94 -25.61 53.73
C LEU A 12 36.07 -24.25 53.05
N GLY A 13 36.97 -24.15 52.05
CA GLY A 13 37.04 -23.05 51.13
C GLY A 13 35.82 -23.08 50.18
N GLY A 14 34.85 -22.24 50.42
CA GLY A 14 33.75 -22.01 49.49
C GLY A 14 34.23 -21.26 48.25
N VAL A 15 34.29 -21.96 47.12
CA VAL A 15 34.41 -21.33 45.81
C VAL A 15 33.02 -20.74 45.45
N LEU A 16 32.87 -19.43 45.60
CA LEU A 16 31.75 -18.68 45.04
C LEU A 16 31.98 -18.61 43.54
N THR A 17 31.38 -19.51 42.79
CA THR A 17 31.16 -19.35 41.35
C THR A 17 30.10 -18.30 41.20
N ALA A 18 30.52 -17.04 40.90
CA ALA A 18 29.64 -16.03 40.41
C ALA A 18 29.20 -16.46 39.00
N CYS A 19 27.98 -17.01 38.86
CA CYS A 19 27.31 -17.01 37.59
C CYS A 19 26.95 -15.56 37.27
N THR A 20 27.80 -14.92 36.47
CA THR A 20 27.36 -13.78 35.68
C THR A 20 26.33 -14.31 34.73
N ASN A 21 25.05 -14.09 35.01
CA ASN A 21 24.05 -14.07 33.96
C ASN A 21 24.45 -12.91 33.03
N ASN A 22 25.16 -13.23 31.97
CA ASN A 22 25.00 -12.47 30.76
C ASN A 22 23.55 -12.75 30.32
N GLU A 23 22.66 -11.83 30.57
CA GLU A 23 21.52 -11.63 29.68
C GLU A 23 22.16 -11.16 28.36
N GLU A 24 22.60 -12.12 27.55
CA GLU A 24 22.65 -11.92 26.12
C GLU A 24 21.21 -11.63 25.75
N ASN A 25 20.96 -10.36 25.46
CA ASN A 25 19.81 -9.93 24.70
C ASN A 25 20.02 -10.61 23.33
N SER A 26 19.62 -11.88 23.20
CA SER A 26 19.46 -12.50 21.91
C SER A 26 18.29 -11.76 21.28
N ALA A 27 18.56 -10.74 20.46
CA ALA A 27 17.62 -10.38 19.41
C ALA A 27 17.24 -11.73 18.76
N GLU A 28 15.96 -12.06 18.73
CA GLU A 28 15.51 -13.21 17.97
C GLU A 28 16.03 -13.02 16.55
N GLU A 29 16.69 -14.04 16.04
CA GLU A 29 17.29 -14.01 14.72
C GLU A 29 16.12 -13.97 13.72
N ASP A 30 16.03 -12.93 12.89
CA ASP A 30 14.99 -12.85 11.88
C ASP A 30 15.19 -13.95 10.83
N ASN A 31 14.31 -14.93 10.86
CA ASN A 31 14.30 -16.07 9.96
C ASN A 31 13.15 -15.97 8.92
N SER A 32 12.50 -14.82 8.76
CA SER A 32 11.32 -14.66 7.92
C SER A 32 11.54 -15.16 6.48
N TRP A 33 12.64 -14.79 5.85
CA TRP A 33 12.97 -15.33 4.53
C TRP A 33 13.31 -16.83 4.57
N GLN A 34 14.06 -17.28 5.57
CA GLN A 34 14.42 -18.69 5.67
C GLN A 34 13.19 -19.59 5.85
N ASN A 35 12.19 -19.15 6.59
CA ASN A 35 10.93 -19.87 6.75
C ASN A 35 10.21 -20.04 5.40
N VAL A 36 10.08 -18.96 4.61
CA VAL A 36 9.51 -19.00 3.26
C VAL A 36 10.30 -19.96 2.36
N GLU A 37 11.64 -19.90 2.39
CA GLU A 37 12.50 -20.79 1.58
C GLU A 37 12.35 -22.26 2.00
N GLU A 38 12.22 -22.55 3.29
CA GLU A 38 12.02 -23.93 3.81
C GLU A 38 10.62 -24.47 3.51
N GLU A 39 9.59 -23.62 3.56
CA GLU A 39 8.20 -23.98 3.24
C GLU A 39 7.98 -24.06 1.72
N GLY A 40 8.76 -23.31 0.94
CA GLY A 40 8.63 -23.23 -0.50
C GLY A 40 7.40 -22.46 -0.95
N GLN A 41 6.83 -21.58 -0.10
CA GLN A 41 5.59 -20.87 -0.35
C GLN A 41 5.59 -19.50 0.30
N LEU A 42 5.05 -18.50 -0.43
CA LEU A 42 4.65 -17.19 0.08
C LEU A 42 3.14 -17.16 0.30
N THR A 43 2.70 -16.67 1.45
CA THR A 43 1.29 -16.43 1.78
C THR A 43 1.01 -14.94 1.83
N VAL A 44 0.18 -14.44 0.91
CA VAL A 44 -0.04 -13.01 0.69
C VAL A 44 -1.46 -12.60 1.01
N ALA A 45 -1.62 -11.60 1.88
CA ALA A 45 -2.93 -11.01 2.19
C ALA A 45 -3.37 -10.04 1.09
N THR A 46 -4.61 -10.18 0.63
CA THR A 46 -5.23 -9.27 -0.36
C THR A 46 -6.74 -9.17 -0.13
N SER A 47 -7.48 -8.43 -0.97
CA SER A 47 -8.94 -8.32 -0.81
C SER A 47 -9.77 -9.05 -1.87
N GLY A 48 -9.23 -9.24 -3.08
CA GLY A 48 -9.99 -9.77 -4.22
C GLY A 48 -11.14 -8.87 -4.71
N THR A 49 -11.25 -7.63 -4.19
CA THR A 49 -12.38 -6.72 -4.48
C THR A 49 -11.96 -5.32 -4.91
N LEU A 50 -10.66 -5.06 -5.03
CA LEU A 50 -10.10 -3.75 -5.36
C LEU A 50 -9.58 -3.71 -6.80
N TYR A 51 -10.47 -3.37 -7.75
CA TYR A 51 -10.07 -3.13 -9.14
C TYR A 51 -9.25 -1.83 -9.26
N PRO A 52 -8.13 -1.79 -10.02
CA PRO A 52 -7.52 -2.90 -10.79
C PRO A 52 -6.35 -3.58 -10.03
N SER A 53 -6.20 -3.38 -8.73
CA SER A 53 -5.05 -3.86 -7.95
C SER A 53 -5.20 -5.32 -7.50
N SER A 54 -6.41 -5.73 -7.06
CA SER A 54 -6.72 -7.10 -6.62
C SER A 54 -8.21 -7.39 -6.83
N PHE A 55 -8.56 -8.20 -7.83
CA PHE A 55 -9.95 -8.47 -8.17
C PHE A 55 -10.10 -9.81 -8.90
N TYR A 56 -11.33 -10.29 -9.04
CA TYR A 56 -11.65 -11.46 -9.84
C TYR A 56 -12.05 -11.08 -11.26
N ASN A 57 -11.39 -11.68 -12.25
CA ASN A 57 -11.73 -11.51 -13.66
C ASN A 57 -13.00 -12.33 -14.03
N ASP A 58 -13.42 -12.25 -15.31
CA ASP A 58 -14.61 -12.95 -15.81
C ASP A 58 -14.49 -14.49 -15.76
N ASP A 59 -13.27 -15.01 -15.71
CA ASP A 59 -12.97 -16.44 -15.57
C ASP A 59 -12.90 -16.89 -14.11
N ASN A 60 -13.20 -15.98 -13.16
CA ASN A 60 -13.12 -16.18 -11.72
C ASN A 60 -11.69 -16.53 -11.24
N GLU A 61 -10.71 -15.88 -11.82
CA GLU A 61 -9.31 -15.95 -11.39
C GLU A 61 -8.93 -14.66 -10.66
N LEU A 62 -8.19 -14.78 -9.56
CA LEU A 62 -7.65 -13.65 -8.84
C LEU A 62 -6.51 -13.03 -9.64
N VAL A 63 -6.71 -11.79 -10.06
CA VAL A 63 -5.80 -10.98 -10.89
C VAL A 63 -5.74 -9.55 -10.37
N GLY A 64 -4.89 -8.74 -10.96
CA GLY A 64 -4.73 -7.32 -10.64
C GLY A 64 -3.27 -6.95 -10.51
N TYR A 65 -3.00 -5.66 -10.55
CA TYR A 65 -1.63 -5.15 -10.55
C TYR A 65 -0.80 -5.67 -9.37
N ASP A 66 -1.30 -5.50 -8.15
CA ASP A 66 -0.60 -5.95 -6.94
C ASP A 66 -0.47 -7.47 -6.88
N VAL A 67 -1.52 -8.17 -7.35
CA VAL A 67 -1.55 -9.64 -7.40
C VAL A 67 -0.50 -10.18 -8.37
N ASP A 68 -0.40 -9.59 -9.56
CA ASP A 68 0.52 -10.08 -10.60
C ASP A 68 1.97 -9.66 -10.32
N VAL A 69 2.20 -8.48 -9.69
CA VAL A 69 3.52 -8.14 -9.14
C VAL A 69 3.94 -9.13 -8.05
N ALA A 70 3.03 -9.51 -7.14
CA ALA A 70 3.33 -10.49 -6.09
C ALA A 70 3.62 -11.90 -6.66
N LYS A 71 2.86 -12.33 -7.69
CA LYS A 71 3.14 -13.59 -8.41
C LYS A 71 4.52 -13.60 -9.04
N GLU A 72 4.90 -12.53 -9.73
CA GLU A 72 6.21 -12.40 -10.35
C GLU A 72 7.34 -12.42 -9.29
N VAL A 73 7.10 -11.80 -8.13
CA VAL A 73 8.04 -11.88 -6.99
C VAL A 73 8.24 -13.33 -6.56
N ALA A 74 7.17 -14.10 -6.38
CA ALA A 74 7.26 -15.51 -6.00
C ALA A 74 7.97 -16.36 -7.06
N ASP A 75 7.65 -16.15 -8.33
CA ASP A 75 8.29 -16.84 -9.47
C ASP A 75 9.81 -16.60 -9.50
N ARG A 76 10.27 -15.37 -9.26
CA ARG A 76 11.71 -15.05 -9.19
C ARG A 76 12.40 -15.60 -7.97
N LEU A 77 11.67 -15.79 -6.88
CA LEU A 77 12.18 -16.41 -5.66
C LEU A 77 12.16 -17.95 -5.72
N ASP A 78 11.60 -18.55 -6.79
CA ASP A 78 11.43 -20.01 -6.98
C ASP A 78 10.60 -20.65 -5.85
N VAL A 79 9.52 -19.95 -5.43
CA VAL A 79 8.55 -20.43 -4.42
C VAL A 79 7.11 -20.34 -4.95
N ASP A 80 6.23 -21.17 -4.41
CA ASP A 80 4.79 -21.08 -4.69
C ASP A 80 4.18 -19.83 -4.02
N ILE A 81 3.01 -19.38 -4.49
CA ILE A 81 2.27 -18.28 -3.87
C ILE A 81 0.83 -18.69 -3.54
N GLU A 82 0.35 -18.35 -2.35
CA GLU A 82 -1.04 -18.48 -1.94
C GLU A 82 -1.57 -17.11 -1.50
N PHE A 83 -2.78 -16.78 -1.95
CA PHE A 83 -3.46 -15.54 -1.55
C PHE A 83 -4.54 -15.83 -0.53
N GLU A 84 -4.52 -15.10 0.59
CA GLU A 84 -5.58 -15.09 1.57
C GLU A 84 -6.36 -13.79 1.52
N GLU A 85 -7.69 -13.91 1.44
CA GLU A 85 -8.58 -12.77 1.24
C GLU A 85 -9.12 -12.24 2.56
N TYR A 86 -8.86 -10.96 2.81
CA TYR A 86 -9.31 -10.23 3.99
C TYR A 86 -9.76 -8.82 3.60
N ASN A 87 -10.63 -8.21 4.41
CA ASN A 87 -10.76 -6.76 4.40
C ASN A 87 -9.47 -6.10 4.94
N VAL A 88 -9.32 -4.79 4.78
CA VAL A 88 -8.09 -4.06 5.16
C VAL A 88 -7.67 -4.32 6.61
N ASP A 89 -8.61 -4.27 7.56
CA ASP A 89 -8.30 -4.54 8.98
C ASP A 89 -7.87 -6.00 9.20
N GLY A 90 -8.44 -6.93 8.45
CA GLY A 90 -8.07 -8.34 8.45
C GLY A 90 -6.67 -8.57 7.91
N GLN A 91 -6.27 -7.88 6.82
CA GLN A 91 -4.92 -7.95 6.26
C GLN A 91 -3.88 -7.43 7.26
N ILE A 92 -4.15 -6.29 7.90
CA ILE A 92 -3.30 -5.75 8.97
C ILE A 92 -3.16 -6.75 10.12
N SER A 93 -4.28 -7.36 10.54
CA SER A 93 -4.28 -8.34 11.63
C SER A 93 -3.58 -9.64 11.24
N SER A 94 -3.65 -10.07 9.97
CA SER A 94 -2.97 -11.29 9.51
C SER A 94 -1.45 -11.13 9.52
N LEU A 95 -0.93 -9.96 9.13
CA LEU A 95 0.49 -9.63 9.25
C LEU A 95 0.96 -9.68 10.71
N GLN A 96 0.27 -8.97 11.61
CA GLN A 96 0.63 -8.90 13.03
C GLN A 96 0.54 -10.24 13.78
N ASN A 97 -0.18 -11.20 13.24
CA ASN A 97 -0.30 -12.56 13.81
C ASN A 97 0.52 -13.60 13.02
N GLU A 98 1.39 -13.17 12.11
CA GLU A 98 2.25 -14.04 11.30
C GLU A 98 1.47 -15.12 10.51
N ASN A 99 0.23 -14.79 10.10
CA ASN A 99 -0.57 -15.68 9.27
C ASN A 99 -0.29 -15.48 7.78
N THR A 100 0.23 -14.30 7.41
CA THR A 100 0.62 -13.95 6.04
C THR A 100 1.98 -13.26 6.07
N ASP A 101 2.76 -13.46 5.02
CA ASP A 101 4.13 -12.96 4.88
C ASP A 101 4.17 -11.47 4.57
N PHE A 102 3.28 -11.04 3.67
CA PHE A 102 3.09 -9.63 3.36
C PHE A 102 1.66 -9.36 2.85
N ALA A 103 1.30 -8.08 2.76
CA ALA A 103 0.01 -7.66 2.23
C ALA A 103 0.19 -6.85 0.95
N ALA A 104 -0.62 -7.18 -0.08
CA ALA A 104 -0.64 -6.61 -1.42
C ALA A 104 -2.06 -6.18 -1.78
N ASN A 105 -2.39 -4.89 -1.61
CA ASN A 105 -3.73 -4.36 -1.81
C ASN A 105 -3.74 -2.84 -1.96
N ASP A 106 -2.89 -2.31 -2.83
CA ASP A 106 -2.75 -0.88 -3.13
C ASP A 106 -2.49 0.00 -1.88
N PHE A 107 -1.66 -0.49 -1.00
CA PHE A 107 -1.34 0.23 0.23
C PHE A 107 -0.47 1.45 -0.03
N SER A 108 -0.97 2.62 0.32
CA SER A 108 -0.19 3.86 0.35
C SER A 108 0.96 3.75 1.36
N LEU A 109 2.17 4.07 0.92
CA LEU A 109 3.39 4.01 1.72
C LEU A 109 3.61 5.35 2.43
N ASN A 110 3.00 5.51 3.59
CA ASN A 110 3.02 6.75 4.37
C ASN A 110 3.63 6.57 5.77
N SER A 111 3.89 7.69 6.45
CA SER A 111 4.53 7.71 7.77
C SER A 111 3.73 6.96 8.84
N ASP A 112 2.40 6.99 8.80
CA ASP A 112 1.56 6.33 9.80
C ASP A 112 1.70 4.80 9.71
N ARG A 113 1.86 4.27 8.48
CA ARG A 113 2.14 2.85 8.25
C ARG A 113 3.58 2.50 8.58
N GLU A 114 4.54 3.36 8.25
CA GLU A 114 5.95 3.17 8.58
C GLU A 114 6.20 3.05 10.09
N GLU A 115 5.35 3.63 10.94
CA GLU A 115 5.44 3.45 12.38
C GLU A 115 5.21 1.99 12.82
N ASN A 116 4.39 1.23 12.09
CA ASN A 116 3.91 -0.08 12.49
C ASN A 116 4.33 -1.24 11.57
N PHE A 117 4.79 -0.95 10.34
CA PHE A 117 5.11 -1.92 9.31
C PHE A 117 6.43 -1.57 8.61
N LEU A 118 7.06 -2.56 7.97
CA LEU A 118 8.05 -2.31 6.94
C LEU A 118 7.30 -2.09 5.63
N LEU A 119 7.75 -1.10 4.88
CA LEU A 119 7.15 -0.71 3.60
C LEU A 119 8.08 -1.13 2.46
N SER A 120 7.55 -1.81 1.44
CA SER A 120 8.37 -2.16 0.28
C SER A 120 8.86 -0.92 -0.46
N SER A 121 9.77 -1.12 -1.40
CA SER A 121 9.99 -0.15 -2.47
C SER A 121 8.68 0.10 -3.22
N PRO A 122 8.42 1.34 -3.68
CA PRO A 122 7.20 1.62 -4.42
C PRO A 122 7.08 0.80 -5.69
N ILE A 123 5.92 0.19 -5.89
CA ILE A 123 5.55 -0.48 -7.13
C ILE A 123 4.64 0.40 -8.00
N LYS A 124 3.92 1.34 -7.38
CA LYS A 124 3.03 2.28 -8.06
C LYS A 124 3.23 3.70 -7.54
N TYR A 125 3.23 4.65 -8.44
CA TYR A 125 3.10 6.08 -8.16
C TYR A 125 1.78 6.58 -8.73
N SER A 126 1.10 7.43 -7.99
CA SER A 126 -0.11 8.11 -8.44
C SER A 126 -0.23 9.49 -7.82
N PHE A 127 -1.23 10.25 -8.24
CA PHE A 127 -1.54 11.57 -7.71
C PHE A 127 -3.03 11.86 -7.89
N ALA A 128 -3.53 12.82 -7.13
CA ALA A 128 -4.90 13.24 -7.24
C ALA A 128 -5.11 14.19 -8.41
N SER A 129 -6.28 14.12 -9.03
CA SER A 129 -6.71 14.96 -10.13
C SER A 129 -8.19 15.32 -10.03
N LEU A 130 -8.65 16.18 -10.93
CA LEU A 130 -10.03 16.66 -11.01
C LEU A 130 -10.64 16.29 -12.36
N ILE A 131 -11.81 15.64 -12.37
CA ILE A 131 -12.64 15.56 -13.57
C ILE A 131 -13.57 16.76 -13.60
N VAL A 132 -13.65 17.43 -14.74
CA VAL A 132 -14.47 18.62 -14.99
C VAL A 132 -15.26 18.48 -16.29
N ARG A 133 -16.25 19.34 -16.53
CA ARG A 133 -16.94 19.44 -17.82
C ARG A 133 -15.96 19.84 -18.93
N GLU A 134 -16.07 19.19 -20.07
CA GLU A 134 -15.21 19.48 -21.23
C GLU A 134 -15.43 20.92 -21.80
N GLU A 135 -16.66 21.43 -21.74
CA GLU A 135 -17.06 22.69 -22.37
C GLU A 135 -16.44 23.93 -21.70
N ASP A 136 -16.35 23.93 -20.34
CA ASP A 136 -16.07 25.15 -19.57
C ASP A 136 -15.13 24.91 -18.37
N ASP A 137 -14.51 23.72 -18.30
CA ASP A 137 -13.67 23.27 -17.19
C ASP A 137 -14.38 23.38 -15.82
N SER A 138 -15.72 23.39 -15.80
CA SER A 138 -16.55 23.69 -14.62
C SER A 138 -16.23 25.05 -13.99
N GLY A 139 -15.51 25.91 -14.69
CA GLY A 139 -14.97 27.17 -14.17
C GLY A 139 -13.92 26.95 -13.07
N ILE A 140 -13.11 25.88 -13.19
CA ILE A 140 -12.03 25.50 -12.29
C ILE A 140 -10.73 25.52 -13.11
N ALA A 141 -9.70 26.20 -12.61
CA ALA A 141 -8.37 26.26 -13.22
C ALA A 141 -7.25 26.01 -12.17
N SER A 142 -7.60 25.97 -10.89
CA SER A 142 -6.70 25.68 -9.78
C SER A 142 -7.48 25.07 -8.62
N LEU A 143 -6.80 24.60 -7.57
CA LEU A 143 -7.46 24.08 -6.37
C LEU A 143 -8.26 25.15 -5.61
N GLU A 144 -7.81 26.41 -5.64
CA GLU A 144 -8.50 27.55 -5.01
C GLU A 144 -9.88 27.83 -5.64
N ASP A 145 -10.07 27.47 -6.91
CA ASP A 145 -11.35 27.60 -7.60
C ASP A 145 -12.40 26.58 -7.14
N LEU A 146 -12.02 25.65 -6.25
CA LEU A 146 -12.95 24.73 -5.60
C LEU A 146 -13.86 25.42 -4.57
N GLU A 147 -13.55 26.66 -4.14
CA GLU A 147 -14.40 27.39 -3.20
C GLU A 147 -15.83 27.54 -3.73
N GLY A 148 -16.77 26.93 -3.00
CA GLY A 148 -18.21 26.95 -3.37
C GLY A 148 -18.59 26.05 -4.55
N LYS A 149 -17.67 25.26 -5.10
CA LYS A 149 -17.96 24.23 -6.11
C LYS A 149 -18.45 22.96 -5.45
N LYS A 150 -19.21 22.16 -6.17
CA LYS A 150 -19.69 20.85 -5.73
C LYS A 150 -18.70 19.77 -6.16
N ALA A 151 -17.95 19.24 -5.21
CA ALA A 151 -17.03 18.11 -5.42
C ALA A 151 -17.72 16.79 -5.08
N ALA A 152 -17.80 15.90 -6.07
CA ALA A 152 -18.33 14.55 -5.89
C ALA A 152 -17.20 13.54 -5.65
N GLY A 153 -17.45 12.55 -4.80
CA GLY A 153 -16.49 11.47 -4.52
C GLY A 153 -16.96 10.54 -3.41
N GLU A 154 -16.14 9.54 -3.13
CA GLU A 154 -16.34 8.59 -2.04
C GLU A 154 -16.16 9.28 -0.67
N PRO A 155 -17.08 9.06 0.28
CA PRO A 155 -16.98 9.67 1.60
C PRO A 155 -15.71 9.19 2.36
N ASN A 156 -15.18 10.05 3.20
CA ASN A 156 -14.03 9.76 4.08
C ASN A 156 -12.69 9.49 3.36
N THR A 157 -12.57 9.85 2.09
CA THR A 157 -11.30 9.76 1.34
C THR A 157 -10.42 10.99 1.58
N SER A 158 -9.10 10.84 1.40
CA SER A 158 -8.16 11.98 1.39
C SER A 158 -8.49 12.99 0.29
N TYR A 159 -8.99 12.51 -0.85
CA TYR A 159 -9.41 13.34 -1.99
C TYR A 159 -10.54 14.30 -1.59
N MET A 160 -11.57 13.78 -0.91
CA MET A 160 -12.70 14.61 -0.48
C MET A 160 -12.31 15.56 0.65
N ARG A 161 -11.42 15.15 1.56
CA ARG A 161 -10.86 16.07 2.58
C ARG A 161 -10.07 17.21 1.94
N ALA A 162 -9.27 16.92 0.90
CA ALA A 162 -8.57 17.96 0.15
C ALA A 162 -9.55 18.93 -0.49
N ALA A 163 -10.60 18.45 -1.16
CA ALA A 163 -11.61 19.32 -1.74
C ALA A 163 -12.31 20.20 -0.70
N GLU A 164 -12.65 19.66 0.47
CA GLU A 164 -13.25 20.41 1.59
C GLU A 164 -12.32 21.51 2.11
N GLN A 165 -11.02 21.24 2.19
CA GLN A 165 -10.01 22.20 2.64
C GLN A 165 -9.93 23.43 1.72
N TYR A 166 -10.18 23.25 0.41
CA TYR A 166 -10.29 24.33 -0.57
C TYR A 166 -11.70 24.91 -0.68
N GLY A 167 -12.60 24.56 0.25
CA GLY A 167 -13.93 25.18 0.37
C GLY A 167 -15.00 24.60 -0.57
N ALA A 168 -14.78 23.40 -1.10
CA ALA A 168 -15.80 22.71 -1.88
C ALA A 168 -16.99 22.24 -1.02
N GLU A 169 -18.19 22.26 -1.61
CA GLU A 169 -19.36 21.58 -1.08
C GLU A 169 -19.26 20.08 -1.44
N LEU A 170 -19.13 19.19 -0.45
CA LEU A 170 -18.99 17.76 -0.69
C LEU A 170 -20.33 17.12 -1.06
N VAL A 171 -20.34 16.39 -2.16
CA VAL A 171 -21.47 15.59 -2.63
C VAL A 171 -21.07 14.13 -2.65
N THR A 172 -21.59 13.35 -1.71
CA THR A 172 -21.29 11.93 -1.58
C THR A 172 -22.51 11.10 -1.99
N TYR A 173 -22.24 9.94 -2.57
CA TYR A 173 -23.27 9.01 -3.01
C TYR A 173 -23.06 7.65 -2.33
N ASP A 174 -24.14 7.01 -1.95
CA ASP A 174 -24.10 5.63 -1.53
C ASP A 174 -24.10 4.71 -2.75
N ASN A 175 -23.00 3.99 -2.98
CA ASN A 175 -22.84 3.02 -4.08
C ASN A 175 -23.05 3.60 -5.50
N ALA A 176 -22.54 4.80 -5.77
CA ALA A 176 -22.58 5.37 -7.12
C ALA A 176 -21.67 4.60 -8.08
N THR A 177 -22.09 4.52 -9.34
CA THR A 177 -21.24 4.06 -10.43
C THR A 177 -20.37 5.20 -10.96
N ASN A 178 -19.25 4.88 -11.59
CA ASN A 178 -18.42 5.87 -12.29
C ASN A 178 -19.24 6.67 -13.32
N GLU A 179 -20.12 6.02 -14.08
CA GLU A 179 -21.02 6.66 -15.04
C GLU A 179 -21.91 7.70 -14.37
N GLN A 180 -22.41 7.45 -13.16
CA GLN A 180 -23.23 8.41 -12.42
C GLN A 180 -22.43 9.64 -12.04
N TYR A 181 -21.22 9.48 -11.50
CA TYR A 181 -20.33 10.60 -11.17
C TYR A 181 -20.05 11.48 -12.38
N LEU A 182 -19.61 10.87 -13.51
CA LEU A 182 -19.27 11.62 -14.71
C LEU A 182 -20.50 12.30 -15.32
N THR A 183 -21.64 11.61 -15.37
CA THR A 183 -22.88 12.17 -15.88
C THR A 183 -23.38 13.36 -15.06
N ASP A 184 -23.21 13.33 -13.75
CA ASP A 184 -23.60 14.45 -12.87
C ASP A 184 -22.70 15.68 -13.07
N VAL A 185 -21.38 15.49 -13.31
CA VAL A 185 -20.49 16.58 -13.72
C VAL A 185 -20.90 17.14 -15.08
N ALA A 186 -21.09 16.28 -16.08
CA ALA A 186 -21.49 16.70 -17.44
C ALA A 186 -22.79 17.50 -17.45
N ASN A 187 -23.75 17.14 -16.60
CA ASN A 187 -25.04 17.83 -16.49
C ASN A 187 -25.05 19.04 -15.51
N GLY A 188 -23.91 19.35 -14.88
CA GLY A 188 -23.78 20.46 -13.93
C GLY A 188 -24.53 20.26 -12.61
N ARG A 189 -24.80 19.02 -12.21
CA ARG A 189 -25.32 18.70 -10.87
C ARG A 189 -24.23 18.78 -9.83
N THR A 190 -23.02 18.34 -10.21
CA THR A 190 -21.76 18.56 -9.53
C THR A 190 -20.80 19.30 -10.45
N ASP A 191 -19.74 19.86 -9.92
CA ASP A 191 -18.77 20.63 -10.71
C ASP A 191 -17.52 19.80 -11.01
N THR A 192 -17.14 18.91 -10.10
CA THR A 192 -15.93 18.08 -10.25
C THR A 192 -16.08 16.73 -9.57
N VAL A 193 -15.29 15.75 -10.01
CA VAL A 193 -14.94 14.52 -9.26
C VAL A 193 -13.48 14.62 -8.88
N VAL A 194 -13.16 14.34 -7.60
CA VAL A 194 -11.81 14.36 -7.06
C VAL A 194 -11.40 12.93 -6.72
N ASN A 195 -10.38 12.41 -7.41
CA ASN A 195 -9.92 11.03 -7.19
C ASN A 195 -8.49 10.83 -7.74
N ASP A 196 -8.00 9.59 -7.64
CA ASP A 196 -6.78 9.10 -8.25
C ASP A 196 -6.77 9.35 -9.77
N TYR A 197 -5.65 9.87 -10.28
CA TYR A 197 -5.50 10.22 -11.69
C TYR A 197 -5.68 9.03 -12.63
N TYR A 198 -5.04 7.89 -12.34
CA TYR A 198 -5.13 6.73 -13.23
C TYR A 198 -6.51 6.09 -13.23
N LEU A 199 -7.18 6.04 -12.06
CA LEU A 199 -8.57 5.60 -11.99
C LEU A 199 -9.51 6.55 -12.76
N GLN A 200 -9.27 7.85 -12.70
CA GLN A 200 -10.03 8.84 -13.48
C GLN A 200 -9.75 8.71 -14.97
N LYS A 201 -8.50 8.50 -15.38
CA LYS A 201 -8.12 8.26 -16.77
C LYS A 201 -8.85 7.04 -17.33
N MET A 202 -8.75 5.89 -16.66
CA MET A 202 -9.45 4.67 -17.06
C MET A 202 -10.97 4.87 -17.17
N THR A 203 -11.56 5.59 -16.20
CA THR A 203 -13.00 5.86 -16.18
C THR A 203 -13.44 6.76 -17.34
N THR A 204 -12.70 7.81 -17.65
CA THR A 204 -13.01 8.71 -18.77
C THR A 204 -12.82 8.02 -20.12
N GLU A 205 -11.80 7.17 -20.25
CA GLU A 205 -11.56 6.37 -21.47
C GLU A 205 -12.64 5.29 -21.70
N ALA A 206 -13.16 4.70 -20.61
CA ALA A 206 -14.26 3.72 -20.69
C ALA A 206 -15.61 4.36 -21.04
N LEU A 207 -15.79 5.68 -20.85
CA LEU A 207 -17.03 6.40 -21.06
C LEU A 207 -16.84 7.62 -22.01
N PRO A 208 -16.35 7.42 -23.24
CA PRO A 208 -15.93 8.50 -24.14
C PRO A 208 -17.09 9.38 -24.64
N ASP A 209 -18.34 8.94 -24.50
CA ASP A 209 -19.53 9.69 -24.89
C ASP A 209 -19.99 10.69 -23.81
N VAL A 210 -19.43 10.64 -22.61
CA VAL A 210 -19.73 11.61 -21.53
C VAL A 210 -18.79 12.81 -21.66
N PRO A 211 -19.32 14.05 -21.87
CA PRO A 211 -18.49 15.23 -22.16
C PRO A 211 -17.80 15.79 -20.90
N VAL A 212 -16.85 15.04 -20.39
CA VAL A 212 -15.99 15.41 -19.27
C VAL A 212 -14.53 15.11 -19.61
N LYS A 213 -13.62 15.73 -18.90
CA LYS A 213 -12.18 15.48 -19.03
C LYS A 213 -11.48 15.59 -17.67
N ILE A 214 -10.30 15.02 -17.56
CA ILE A 214 -9.37 15.34 -16.47
C ILE A 214 -8.87 16.77 -16.72
N LEU A 215 -8.87 17.59 -15.67
CA LEU A 215 -8.35 18.96 -15.76
C LEU A 215 -6.82 18.92 -15.82
N ASP A 216 -6.26 19.51 -16.88
CA ASP A 216 -4.82 19.56 -17.09
C ASP A 216 -4.14 20.49 -16.05
N ASP A 217 -2.91 20.14 -15.66
CA ASP A 217 -2.03 20.94 -14.80
C ASP A 217 -2.53 21.20 -13.37
N VAL A 218 -3.63 20.56 -12.94
CA VAL A 218 -4.13 20.63 -11.57
C VAL A 218 -4.01 19.24 -10.93
N TYR A 219 -2.83 18.96 -10.41
CA TYR A 219 -2.49 17.70 -9.80
C TYR A 219 -1.96 17.92 -8.38
N PHE A 220 -2.33 17.04 -7.45
CA PHE A 220 -1.92 17.20 -6.07
C PHE A 220 -1.74 15.83 -5.37
N ASN A 221 -1.07 15.85 -4.23
CA ASN A 221 -0.80 14.69 -3.40
C ASN A 221 -0.20 13.52 -4.18
N LEU A 222 1.07 13.70 -4.60
CA LEU A 222 1.83 12.55 -5.09
C LEU A 222 1.85 11.47 -4.02
N ASP A 223 1.31 10.33 -4.34
CA ASP A 223 1.30 9.13 -3.51
C ASP A 223 2.11 8.01 -4.17
N HIS A 224 2.46 7.02 -3.39
CA HIS A 224 3.14 5.83 -3.86
C HIS A 224 2.68 4.63 -3.03
N ASN A 225 2.51 3.52 -3.70
CA ASN A 225 1.92 2.32 -3.14
C ASN A 225 2.86 1.13 -3.26
N GLY A 226 2.70 0.17 -2.38
CA GLY A 226 3.51 -1.03 -2.34
C GLY A 226 3.00 -2.02 -1.31
N PHE A 227 3.86 -2.95 -0.93
CA PHE A 227 3.53 -4.02 -0.01
C PHE A 227 3.84 -3.66 1.44
N LEU A 228 3.08 -4.22 2.37
CA LEU A 228 3.31 -4.09 3.80
C LEU A 228 3.82 -5.41 4.37
N PHE A 229 4.83 -5.33 5.25
CA PHE A 229 5.38 -6.46 5.99
C PHE A 229 5.29 -6.19 7.49
N ASP A 230 5.27 -7.25 8.29
CA ASP A 230 5.49 -7.09 9.72
C ASP A 230 6.88 -6.50 10.01
N LYS A 231 6.99 -5.75 11.10
CA LYS A 231 8.25 -5.10 11.52
C LYS A 231 9.37 -6.09 11.82
N GLU A 232 9.03 -7.30 12.18
CA GLU A 232 10.00 -8.35 12.54
C GLU A 232 10.47 -9.16 11.32
N HIS A 233 9.89 -8.94 10.12
CA HIS A 233 10.19 -9.63 8.86
C HIS A 233 11.19 -8.87 7.97
N GLU A 234 12.29 -8.39 8.55
CA GLU A 234 13.30 -7.57 7.86
C GLU A 234 13.99 -8.34 6.71
N ALA A 235 14.32 -9.63 6.95
CA ALA A 235 14.99 -10.48 5.97
C ALA A 235 14.11 -10.75 4.72
N LEU A 236 12.82 -11.03 4.91
CA LEU A 236 11.87 -11.21 3.81
C LEU A 236 11.63 -9.89 3.06
N HIS A 237 11.44 -8.80 3.79
CA HIS A 237 11.27 -7.46 3.22
C HIS A 237 12.47 -7.06 2.33
N GLU A 238 13.71 -7.27 2.80
CA GLU A 238 14.91 -7.02 2.01
C GLU A 238 14.93 -7.88 0.75
N LYS A 239 14.57 -9.17 0.87
CA LYS A 239 14.56 -10.11 -0.24
C LYS A 239 13.55 -9.75 -1.33
N VAL A 240 12.33 -9.38 -0.92
CA VAL A 240 11.29 -8.91 -1.87
C VAL A 240 11.72 -7.60 -2.54
N ASN A 241 12.33 -6.66 -1.81
CA ASN A 241 12.82 -5.42 -2.39
C ASN A 241 13.96 -5.62 -3.40
N GLU A 242 14.84 -6.62 -3.21
CA GLU A 242 15.83 -7.00 -4.22
C GLU A 242 15.14 -7.41 -5.53
N VAL A 243 14.10 -8.24 -5.45
CA VAL A 243 13.33 -8.69 -6.62
C VAL A 243 12.57 -7.55 -7.27
N LEU A 244 11.91 -6.68 -6.48
CA LEU A 244 11.23 -5.50 -7.03
C LEU A 244 12.20 -4.55 -7.78
N ALA A 245 13.42 -4.41 -7.28
CA ALA A 245 14.45 -3.63 -7.97
C ALA A 245 14.85 -4.26 -9.31
N GLU A 246 15.00 -5.60 -9.37
CA GLU A 246 15.25 -6.33 -10.62
C GLU A 246 14.09 -6.15 -11.61
N MET A 247 12.84 -6.30 -11.15
CA MET A 247 11.64 -6.12 -11.99
C MET A 247 11.52 -4.70 -12.54
N LYS A 248 11.97 -3.71 -11.78
CA LYS A 248 12.06 -2.33 -12.24
C LYS A 248 13.13 -2.15 -13.31
N ASP A 249 14.32 -2.68 -13.06
CA ASP A 249 15.47 -2.51 -13.95
C ASP A 249 15.30 -3.22 -15.31
N ASP A 250 14.61 -4.37 -15.34
CA ASP A 250 14.36 -5.13 -16.56
C ASP A 250 13.05 -4.73 -17.26
N GLY A 251 12.22 -3.88 -16.65
CA GLY A 251 10.98 -3.36 -17.21
C GLY A 251 9.72 -4.18 -16.93
N THR A 252 9.81 -5.25 -16.16
CA THR A 252 8.66 -6.12 -15.84
C THR A 252 7.57 -5.36 -15.08
N LEU A 253 7.93 -4.50 -14.09
CA LEU A 253 6.95 -3.65 -13.41
C LEU A 253 6.19 -2.76 -14.38
N LYS A 254 6.88 -2.20 -15.37
CA LYS A 254 6.25 -1.41 -16.43
C LYS A 254 5.29 -2.24 -17.26
N GLU A 255 5.70 -3.43 -17.72
CA GLU A 255 4.84 -4.31 -18.53
C GLU A 255 3.56 -4.67 -17.79
N ILE A 256 3.65 -5.06 -16.51
CA ILE A 256 2.47 -5.36 -15.68
C ILE A 256 1.61 -4.10 -15.48
N SER A 257 2.22 -2.93 -15.25
CA SER A 257 1.47 -1.69 -15.06
C SER A 257 0.71 -1.24 -16.32
N GLU A 258 1.32 -1.38 -17.49
CA GLU A 258 0.68 -1.06 -18.76
C GLU A 258 -0.54 -1.96 -19.05
N GLU A 259 -0.54 -3.20 -18.55
CA GLU A 259 -1.69 -4.12 -18.68
C GLU A 259 -2.91 -3.63 -17.91
N TYR A 260 -2.71 -3.10 -16.70
CA TYR A 260 -3.81 -2.72 -15.79
C TYR A 260 -4.21 -1.24 -15.86
N PHE A 261 -3.28 -0.34 -16.19
CA PHE A 261 -3.49 1.10 -16.15
C PHE A 261 -3.38 1.80 -17.51
N ASP A 262 -3.03 1.05 -18.58
CA ASP A 262 -2.69 1.62 -19.89
C ASP A 262 -1.64 2.76 -19.77
N ALA A 263 -0.77 2.63 -18.78
CA ALA A 263 0.28 3.60 -18.43
C ALA A 263 1.36 2.94 -17.58
N ASP A 264 2.59 3.46 -17.64
CA ASP A 264 3.66 3.11 -16.73
C ASP A 264 3.47 3.83 -15.38
N VAL A 265 2.93 3.11 -14.38
CA VAL A 265 2.75 3.62 -13.02
C VAL A 265 3.91 3.25 -12.09
N SER A 266 4.87 2.46 -12.56
CA SER A 266 6.01 2.00 -11.77
C SER A 266 7.07 3.07 -11.56
N GLU A 267 7.02 4.14 -12.36
CA GLU A 267 7.93 5.27 -12.28
C GLU A 267 7.23 6.52 -11.74
N LYS A 268 8.00 7.32 -11.02
CA LYS A 268 7.49 8.63 -10.59
C LYS A 268 7.07 9.45 -11.83
N PRO A 269 5.83 9.95 -11.89
CA PRO A 269 5.36 10.69 -13.06
C PRO A 269 6.20 11.94 -13.30
N ASP A 270 6.53 12.20 -14.58
CA ASP A 270 7.19 13.43 -15.01
C ASP A 270 6.17 14.57 -15.12
N VAL A 271 5.58 14.92 -13.98
CA VAL A 271 4.62 16.01 -13.85
C VAL A 271 5.25 17.10 -12.99
N GLU A 272 5.43 18.28 -13.57
CA GLU A 272 5.90 19.44 -12.83
C GLU A 272 4.79 19.97 -11.91
N ASN A 273 5.15 20.38 -10.68
CA ASN A 273 4.27 21.08 -9.75
C ASN A 273 3.08 20.27 -9.18
N ILE A 274 3.29 19.02 -8.78
CA ILE A 274 2.29 18.33 -7.96
C ILE A 274 2.26 19.01 -6.59
N GLU A 275 1.15 19.66 -6.28
CA GLU A 275 0.96 20.34 -4.98
C GLU A 275 0.78 19.31 -3.87
N GLN A 276 1.44 19.51 -2.72
CA GLN A 276 1.18 18.71 -1.54
C GLN A 276 0.12 19.41 -0.68
N VAL A 277 -1.04 18.80 -0.56
CA VAL A 277 -2.15 19.26 0.28
C VAL A 277 -2.15 18.41 1.54
N ASP A 278 -1.85 19.05 2.66
CA ASP A 278 -1.86 18.39 3.96
C ASP A 278 -3.32 18.21 4.41
N VAL A 279 -3.79 16.97 4.45
CA VAL A 279 -5.15 16.61 4.83
C VAL A 279 -5.08 15.78 6.13
N GLU A 280 -5.26 16.46 7.25
CA GLU A 280 -5.38 15.82 8.57
C GLU A 280 -6.67 14.98 8.72
#